data_df7896c4ea79c57522fe235320b09a1a
#
_entry.id   df7896c4ea79c57522fe235320b09a1a
#
_cell.length_a   1.000
_cell.length_b   1.000
_cell.length_c   1.000
_cell.angle_alpha   90.00
_cell.angle_beta   90.00
_cell.angle_gamma   90.00
#
_symmetry.space_group_name_H-M   'P 1'
#
loop_
_entity.id
_entity.type
_entity.pdbx_description
1 polymer ?
#
loop_
_entity_poly.entity_id
_entity_poly.type
_entity_poly.pdbx_seq_one_letter_code
_entity_poly.pdbx_strand_id
1 'polypeptide(L)'
;MTGVQARLRTVAALSATGAVAGVPDAGPPYATHEDLIECGGLILGSPTRFGNMAAPLKHFLDGTSSLWLSGALADKPAAVFTSTQSLHGGQEATLISMMLPLLHHGMYLVGLPYTEQALTSTRSGGTPYGASHVAGLSGHGTLSEAEADLARALGARVARLAARLKRES
;
A
#
# COMPACT_ATOMS: atom_id res chain seq x y z
N MET A 1 14.50 6.51 12.15
CA MET A 1 15.30 6.60 10.90
C MET A 1 15.37 8.07 10.54
N THR A 2 16.54 8.65 10.57
CA THR A 2 16.78 10.03 10.16
C THR A 2 16.87 10.08 8.62
N GLY A 3 16.19 11.02 8.00
CA GLY A 3 16.31 11.31 6.56
C GLY A 3 15.18 10.76 5.67
N VAL A 4 14.14 10.12 6.23
CA VAL A 4 12.96 9.69 5.46
C VAL A 4 11.71 10.32 6.06
N GLN A 5 10.91 10.97 5.21
CA GLN A 5 9.60 11.52 5.57
C GLN A 5 8.49 10.68 4.92
N ALA A 6 7.52 10.23 5.71
CA ALA A 6 6.31 9.62 5.19
C ALA A 6 5.27 10.69 4.84
N ARG A 7 4.69 10.62 3.64
CA ARG A 7 3.57 11.46 3.21
C ARG A 7 2.33 10.56 3.07
N LEU A 8 1.34 10.75 3.92
CA LEU A 8 0.08 10.03 3.81
C LEU A 8 -0.81 10.70 2.76
N ARG A 9 -1.41 9.88 1.88
CA ARG A 9 -2.35 10.31 0.84
C ARG A 9 -3.55 9.37 0.83
N THR A 10 -4.65 9.84 0.28
CA THR A 10 -5.82 9.02 -0.03
C THR A 10 -6.19 9.17 -1.50
N VAL A 11 -7.12 8.36 -1.99
CA VAL A 11 -7.68 8.50 -3.34
C VAL A 11 -9.13 8.99 -3.25
N ALA A 12 -9.56 9.76 -4.25
CA ALA A 12 -10.93 10.27 -4.29
C ALA A 12 -11.93 9.12 -4.45
N ALA A 13 -13.06 9.20 -3.75
CA ALA A 13 -14.17 8.29 -3.95
C ALA A 13 -14.75 8.44 -5.37
N LEU A 14 -15.13 7.32 -5.98
CA LEU A 14 -15.85 7.35 -7.25
C LEU A 14 -17.32 7.67 -6.97
N SER A 15 -17.86 8.65 -7.71
CA SER A 15 -19.28 8.92 -7.75
C SER A 15 -19.95 8.26 -8.95
N ALA A 16 -21.25 8.04 -8.92
CA ALA A 16 -22.02 7.52 -10.05
C ALA A 16 -21.95 8.42 -11.31
N THR A 17 -21.60 9.69 -11.14
CA THR A 17 -21.44 10.67 -12.23
C THR A 17 -20.00 10.79 -12.74
N GLY A 18 -19.07 9.99 -12.19
CA GLY A 18 -17.65 10.08 -12.52
C GLY A 18 -16.94 11.34 -11.99
N ALA A 19 -17.67 12.24 -11.31
CA ALA A 19 -17.04 13.42 -10.74
C ALA A 19 -16.16 13.04 -9.55
N VAL A 20 -14.91 13.48 -9.58
CA VAL A 20 -13.99 13.37 -8.45
C VAL A 20 -14.44 14.39 -7.39
N ALA A 21 -14.64 13.94 -6.17
CA ALA A 21 -14.90 14.85 -5.06
C ALA A 21 -13.75 15.86 -4.94
N GLY A 22 -14.06 17.09 -4.51
CA GLY A 22 -13.05 18.09 -4.18
C GLY A 22 -12.07 17.62 -3.09
N VAL A 23 -11.25 18.52 -2.59
CA VAL A 23 -10.33 18.23 -1.48
C VAL A 23 -11.11 17.57 -0.32
N PRO A 24 -10.60 16.49 0.31
CA PRO A 24 -11.29 15.85 1.42
C PRO A 24 -11.55 16.86 2.53
N ASP A 25 -12.77 16.90 3.05
CA ASP A 25 -13.14 17.78 4.18
C ASP A 25 -12.35 17.43 5.46
N ALA A 26 -11.91 16.18 5.56
CA ALA A 26 -11.09 15.69 6.67
C ALA A 26 -10.16 14.55 6.20
N GLY A 27 -9.03 14.39 6.87
CA GLY A 27 -8.06 13.34 6.58
C GLY A 27 -6.90 13.78 5.66
N PRO A 28 -6.12 12.82 5.13
CA PRO A 28 -5.00 13.13 4.27
C PRO A 28 -5.45 13.68 2.91
N PRO A 29 -4.65 14.54 2.27
CA PRO A 29 -4.96 15.06 0.94
C PRO A 29 -5.00 13.93 -0.10
N TYR A 30 -5.67 14.19 -1.23
CA TYR A 30 -5.67 13.24 -2.35
C TYR A 30 -4.27 13.10 -2.96
N ALA A 31 -3.96 11.86 -3.36
CA ALA A 31 -2.77 11.54 -4.11
C ALA A 31 -2.81 12.19 -5.50
N THR A 32 -1.67 12.69 -5.92
CA THR A 32 -1.46 13.24 -7.26
C THR A 32 -0.39 12.45 -8.00
N HIS A 33 -0.29 12.63 -9.31
CA HIS A 33 0.82 12.07 -10.09
C HIS A 33 2.18 12.62 -9.62
N GLU A 34 2.23 13.87 -9.19
CA GLU A 34 3.45 14.51 -8.66
C GLU A 34 3.94 13.82 -7.39
N ASP A 35 3.02 13.43 -6.47
CA ASP A 35 3.40 12.62 -5.29
C ASP A 35 4.10 11.31 -5.69
N LEU A 36 3.68 10.67 -6.79
CA LEU A 36 4.31 9.46 -7.31
C LEU A 36 5.68 9.74 -7.95
N ILE A 37 5.80 10.83 -8.69
CA ILE A 37 7.07 11.25 -9.31
C ILE A 37 8.11 11.56 -8.24
N GLU A 38 7.74 12.31 -7.22
CA GLU A 38 8.63 12.76 -6.15
C GLU A 38 8.99 11.69 -5.12
N CYS A 39 8.17 10.63 -4.99
CA CYS A 39 8.40 9.63 -3.94
C CYS A 39 9.68 8.84 -4.19
N GLY A 40 10.44 8.58 -3.12
CA GLY A 40 11.56 7.64 -3.13
C GLY A 40 11.14 6.19 -2.90
N GLY A 41 9.87 5.94 -2.62
CA GLY A 41 9.26 4.62 -2.43
C GLY A 41 7.77 4.75 -2.16
N LEU A 42 7.01 3.71 -2.43
CA LEU A 42 5.55 3.72 -2.41
C LEU A 42 5.01 2.59 -1.54
N ILE A 43 3.98 2.86 -0.75
CA ILE A 43 3.20 1.82 -0.08
C ILE A 43 1.73 2.02 -0.43
N LEU A 44 1.14 1.07 -1.16
CA LEU A 44 -0.28 1.09 -1.52
C LEU A 44 -1.11 0.36 -0.47
N GLY A 45 -2.20 0.97 -0.04
CA GLY A 45 -3.17 0.38 0.86
C GLY A 45 -4.58 0.38 0.31
N SER A 46 -5.29 -0.71 0.49
CA SER A 46 -6.71 -0.82 0.13
C SER A 46 -7.43 -1.83 1.01
N PRO A 47 -8.69 -1.56 1.37
CA PRO A 47 -9.53 -2.65 1.85
C PRO A 47 -9.74 -3.66 0.73
N THR A 48 -9.91 -4.93 1.09
CA THR A 48 -10.28 -5.95 0.10
C THR A 48 -11.68 -5.70 -0.49
N ARG A 49 -11.81 -5.93 -1.76
CA ARG A 49 -13.09 -6.01 -2.48
C ARG A 49 -13.04 -7.23 -3.39
N PHE A 50 -13.64 -8.34 -2.93
CA PHE A 50 -13.66 -9.62 -3.65
C PHE A 50 -12.25 -10.10 -4.06
N GLY A 51 -11.28 -10.02 -3.13
CA GLY A 51 -9.90 -10.44 -3.39
C GLY A 51 -9.06 -9.45 -4.21
N ASN A 52 -9.55 -8.23 -4.41
CA ASN A 52 -8.87 -7.17 -5.16
C ASN A 52 -8.91 -5.85 -4.39
N MET A 53 -8.21 -4.83 -4.90
CA MET A 53 -8.27 -3.47 -4.36
C MET A 53 -9.65 -2.83 -4.60
N ALA A 54 -9.99 -1.83 -3.81
CA ALA A 54 -11.17 -1.01 -4.03
C ALA A 54 -11.08 -0.20 -5.33
N ALA A 55 -12.21 -0.05 -6.02
CA ALA A 55 -12.30 0.63 -7.31
C ALA A 55 -11.67 2.04 -7.35
N PRO A 56 -11.77 2.89 -6.31
CA PRO A 56 -11.10 4.18 -6.31
C PRO A 56 -9.58 4.10 -6.46
N LEU A 57 -8.94 3.14 -5.79
CA LEU A 57 -7.49 2.97 -5.93
C LEU A 57 -7.12 2.47 -7.33
N LYS A 58 -7.89 1.51 -7.87
CA LYS A 58 -7.67 1.02 -9.23
C LYS A 58 -7.85 2.12 -10.27
N HIS A 59 -8.87 2.95 -10.12
CA HIS A 59 -9.10 4.10 -10.99
C HIS A 59 -7.93 5.10 -10.99
N PHE A 60 -7.40 5.40 -9.80
CA PHE A 60 -6.21 6.25 -9.69
C PHE A 60 -5.01 5.63 -10.42
N LEU A 61 -4.76 4.33 -10.23
CA LEU A 61 -3.67 3.63 -10.92
C LEU A 61 -3.86 3.57 -12.44
N ASP A 62 -5.10 3.38 -12.92
CA ASP A 62 -5.39 3.39 -14.37
C ASP A 62 -5.09 4.75 -15.02
N GLY A 63 -5.16 5.84 -14.23
CA GLY A 63 -4.76 7.17 -14.68
C GLY A 63 -3.25 7.40 -14.82
N THR A 64 -2.39 6.45 -14.41
CA THR A 64 -0.92 6.65 -14.37
C THR A 64 -0.17 6.23 -15.65
N SER A 65 -0.86 6.05 -16.77
CA SER A 65 -0.26 5.58 -18.04
C SER A 65 0.92 6.44 -18.51
N SER A 66 0.86 7.76 -18.34
CA SER A 66 1.96 8.67 -18.69
C SER A 66 3.20 8.46 -17.82
N LEU A 67 3.01 8.15 -16.53
CA LEU A 67 4.10 7.84 -15.61
C LEU A 67 4.75 6.49 -15.94
N TRP A 68 3.93 5.53 -16.36
CA TRP A 68 4.43 4.24 -16.82
C TRP A 68 5.29 4.39 -18.09
N LEU A 69 4.80 5.12 -19.11
CA LEU A 69 5.55 5.37 -20.33
C LEU A 69 6.88 6.10 -20.10
N SER A 70 6.92 7.02 -19.13
CA SER A 70 8.15 7.77 -18.80
C SER A 70 9.10 7.00 -17.88
N GLY A 71 8.68 5.84 -17.32
CA GLY A 71 9.47 5.11 -16.33
C GLY A 71 9.58 5.82 -14.97
N ALA A 72 8.68 6.75 -14.66
CA ALA A 72 8.77 7.60 -13.47
C ALA A 72 8.84 6.85 -12.14
N LEU A 73 8.36 5.61 -12.08
CA LEU A 73 8.37 4.76 -10.89
C LEU A 73 9.38 3.60 -10.98
N ALA A 74 10.05 3.44 -12.12
CA ALA A 74 11.03 2.36 -12.29
C ALA A 74 12.11 2.44 -11.20
N ASP A 75 12.53 1.26 -10.72
CA ASP A 75 13.59 1.09 -9.72
C ASP A 75 13.31 1.70 -8.33
N LYS A 76 12.10 2.18 -8.08
CA LYS A 76 11.66 2.60 -6.75
C LYS A 76 11.08 1.41 -5.95
N PRO A 77 11.36 1.28 -4.64
CA PRO A 77 10.79 0.23 -3.80
C PRO A 77 9.30 0.47 -3.57
N ALA A 78 8.53 -0.61 -3.60
CA ALA A 78 7.10 -0.59 -3.33
C ALA A 78 6.65 -1.73 -2.43
N ALA A 79 5.63 -1.48 -1.62
CA ALA A 79 4.96 -2.47 -0.80
C ALA A 79 3.45 -2.27 -0.84
N VAL A 80 2.72 -3.25 -0.32
CA VAL A 80 1.26 -3.23 -0.27
C VAL A 80 0.76 -3.62 1.11
N PHE A 81 -0.42 -3.10 1.50
CA PHE A 81 -1.13 -3.53 2.69
C PHE A 81 -2.64 -3.56 2.46
N THR A 82 -3.35 -4.36 3.25
CA THR A 82 -4.80 -4.51 3.11
C THR A 82 -5.50 -4.66 4.45
N SER A 83 -6.81 -4.50 4.45
CA SER A 83 -7.69 -4.87 5.54
C SER A 83 -8.84 -5.72 5.00
N THR A 84 -9.19 -6.76 5.75
CA THR A 84 -10.30 -7.67 5.44
C THR A 84 -11.25 -7.77 6.62
N GLN A 85 -12.49 -8.16 6.36
CA GLN A 85 -13.46 -8.37 7.43
C GLN A 85 -13.22 -9.69 8.18
N SER A 86 -12.77 -10.71 7.47
CA SER A 86 -12.53 -12.05 8.02
C SER A 86 -11.11 -12.54 7.74
N LEU A 87 -10.64 -13.51 8.53
CA LEU A 87 -9.29 -14.08 8.40
C LEU A 87 -9.00 -14.63 7.01
N HIS A 88 -9.96 -15.33 6.40
CA HIS A 88 -9.86 -15.88 5.04
C HIS A 88 -10.56 -15.00 3.99
N GLY A 89 -10.66 -13.69 4.24
CA GLY A 89 -11.37 -12.73 3.39
C GLY A 89 -10.61 -12.28 2.15
N GLY A 90 -9.54 -12.96 1.75
CA GLY A 90 -8.76 -12.63 0.55
C GLY A 90 -7.60 -11.69 0.81
N GLN A 91 -6.96 -11.75 1.97
CA GLN A 91 -5.80 -10.90 2.31
C GLN A 91 -4.68 -11.05 1.29
N GLU A 92 -4.19 -12.27 1.09
CA GLU A 92 -3.10 -12.57 0.16
C GLU A 92 -3.48 -12.28 -1.29
N ALA A 93 -4.68 -12.66 -1.71
CA ALA A 93 -5.16 -12.40 -3.07
C ALA A 93 -5.19 -10.90 -3.37
N THR A 94 -5.69 -10.08 -2.43
CA THR A 94 -5.72 -8.61 -2.56
C THR A 94 -4.31 -8.04 -2.63
N LEU A 95 -3.40 -8.46 -1.76
CA LEU A 95 -2.02 -7.99 -1.74
C LEU A 95 -1.32 -8.33 -3.07
N ILE A 96 -1.40 -9.58 -3.52
CA ILE A 96 -0.79 -10.03 -4.78
C ILE A 96 -1.38 -9.27 -5.97
N SER A 97 -2.71 -9.06 -6.01
CA SER A 97 -3.35 -8.31 -7.08
C SER A 97 -2.86 -6.84 -7.15
N MET A 98 -2.60 -6.21 -5.98
CA MET A 98 -2.04 -4.86 -5.93
C MET A 98 -0.57 -4.79 -6.36
N MET A 99 0.19 -5.88 -6.25
CA MET A 99 1.58 -5.93 -6.71
C MET A 99 1.70 -5.89 -8.24
N LEU A 100 0.73 -6.42 -8.97
CA LEU A 100 0.80 -6.50 -10.43
C LEU A 100 0.98 -5.12 -11.11
N PRO A 101 0.18 -4.09 -10.83
CA PRO A 101 0.42 -2.76 -11.41
C PRO A 101 1.76 -2.15 -10.98
N LEU A 102 2.27 -2.44 -9.77
CA LEU A 102 3.57 -1.96 -9.34
C LEU A 102 4.72 -2.61 -10.11
N LEU A 103 4.60 -3.92 -10.43
CA LEU A 103 5.52 -4.62 -11.32
C LEU A 103 5.50 -4.03 -12.73
N HIS A 104 4.31 -3.70 -13.27
CA HIS A 104 4.19 -3.04 -14.56
C HIS A 104 4.87 -1.67 -14.59
N HIS A 105 4.90 -0.96 -13.48
CA HIS A 105 5.64 0.27 -13.32
C HIS A 105 7.16 0.09 -13.11
N GLY A 106 7.66 -1.16 -13.10
CA GLY A 106 9.09 -1.45 -12.92
C GLY A 106 9.59 -1.28 -11.49
N MET A 107 8.70 -1.32 -10.48
CA MET A 107 9.08 -1.13 -9.08
C MET A 107 9.63 -2.40 -8.44
N TYR A 108 10.50 -2.24 -7.44
CA TYR A 108 10.99 -3.35 -6.61
C TYR A 108 9.98 -3.67 -5.51
N LEU A 109 9.38 -4.86 -5.56
CA LEU A 109 8.43 -5.28 -4.54
C LEU A 109 9.12 -5.68 -3.23
N VAL A 110 8.62 -5.15 -2.12
CA VAL A 110 9.12 -5.37 -0.78
C VAL A 110 8.04 -6.02 0.08
N GLY A 111 8.28 -7.26 0.49
CA GLY A 111 7.44 -7.98 1.43
C GLY A 111 8.02 -8.02 2.84
N LEU A 112 7.49 -8.91 3.68
CA LEU A 112 7.95 -9.17 5.05
C LEU A 112 8.69 -10.52 5.10
N PRO A 113 9.92 -10.57 5.61
CA PRO A 113 10.64 -11.83 5.75
C PRO A 113 10.20 -12.58 7.01
N TYR A 114 10.30 -13.90 7.01
CA TYR A 114 10.01 -14.74 8.18
C TYR A 114 10.98 -14.55 9.36
N THR A 115 11.97 -13.69 9.23
CA THR A 115 12.75 -13.20 10.37
C THR A 115 11.97 -12.25 11.28
N GLU A 116 10.83 -11.72 10.82
CA GLU A 116 9.86 -11.01 11.64
C GLU A 116 9.02 -12.05 12.43
N GLN A 117 9.29 -12.18 13.71
CA GLN A 117 8.66 -13.20 14.56
C GLN A 117 7.13 -13.10 14.58
N ALA A 118 6.60 -11.89 14.44
CA ALA A 118 5.16 -11.66 14.36
C ALA A 118 4.49 -12.42 13.21
N LEU A 119 5.18 -12.75 12.10
CA LEU A 119 4.63 -13.58 11.00
C LEU A 119 4.33 -15.01 11.43
N THR A 120 5.11 -15.57 12.35
CA THR A 120 4.93 -16.95 12.81
C THR A 120 3.97 -17.04 14.00
N SER A 121 3.79 -15.95 14.74
CA SER A 121 2.98 -15.92 15.97
C SER A 121 1.59 -15.30 15.79
N THR A 122 1.35 -14.53 14.72
CA THR A 122 0.05 -13.89 14.49
C THR A 122 -1.10 -14.89 14.45
N ARG A 123 -2.25 -14.47 14.97
CA ARG A 123 -3.54 -15.21 14.94
C ARG A 123 -4.61 -14.43 14.18
N SER A 124 -4.23 -13.33 13.54
CA SER A 124 -5.12 -12.45 12.78
C SER A 124 -4.46 -12.06 11.45
N GLY A 125 -4.31 -10.79 11.13
CA GLY A 125 -3.63 -10.35 9.92
C GLY A 125 -2.12 -10.53 9.98
N GLY A 126 -1.48 -10.27 8.85
CA GLY A 126 -0.04 -10.40 8.66
C GLY A 126 0.33 -11.52 7.69
N THR A 127 0.98 -11.15 6.60
CA THR A 127 1.42 -12.08 5.55
C THR A 127 2.83 -11.71 5.06
N PRO A 128 3.59 -12.63 4.44
CA PRO A 128 4.88 -12.30 3.85
C PRO A 128 4.75 -11.37 2.63
N TYR A 129 3.57 -11.31 2.00
CA TYR A 129 3.32 -10.46 0.83
C TYR A 129 3.11 -8.98 1.21
N GLY A 130 2.69 -8.70 2.44
CA GLY A 130 2.45 -7.36 2.96
C GLY A 130 1.72 -7.39 4.29
N ALA A 131 1.63 -6.24 4.94
CA ALA A 131 0.86 -6.11 6.17
C ALA A 131 -0.64 -6.25 5.87
N SER A 132 -1.37 -6.91 6.76
CA SER A 132 -2.82 -7.03 6.66
C SER A 132 -3.48 -6.94 8.02
N HIS A 133 -4.76 -6.56 8.04
CA HIS A 133 -5.59 -6.41 9.22
C HIS A 133 -6.89 -7.18 9.08
N VAL A 134 -7.32 -7.86 10.14
CA VAL A 134 -8.64 -8.47 10.24
C VAL A 134 -9.55 -7.58 11.09
N ALA A 135 -10.40 -6.79 10.41
CA ALA A 135 -11.27 -5.81 11.06
C ALA A 135 -12.47 -6.42 11.81
N GLY A 136 -12.76 -7.71 11.61
CA GLY A 136 -13.91 -8.37 12.20
C GLY A 136 -15.24 -7.98 11.54
N LEU A 137 -16.33 -8.64 11.95
CA LEU A 137 -17.65 -8.42 11.36
C LEU A 137 -18.19 -7.00 11.56
N SER A 138 -17.82 -6.33 12.66
CA SER A 138 -18.19 -4.94 12.92
C SER A 138 -17.46 -3.94 12.00
N GLY A 139 -16.35 -4.34 11.38
CA GLY A 139 -15.49 -3.45 10.58
C GLY A 139 -14.69 -2.44 11.42
N HIS A 140 -14.74 -2.52 12.75
CA HIS A 140 -14.11 -1.58 13.69
C HIS A 140 -13.12 -2.27 14.62
N GLY A 141 -12.62 -3.45 14.25
CA GLY A 141 -11.59 -4.14 15.01
C GLY A 141 -10.33 -3.29 15.14
N THR A 142 -9.73 -3.30 16.33
CA THR A 142 -8.43 -2.65 16.55
C THR A 142 -7.30 -3.54 16.01
N LEU A 143 -6.22 -2.92 15.57
CA LEU A 143 -5.00 -3.66 15.18
C LEU A 143 -4.50 -4.49 16.37
N SER A 144 -4.22 -5.77 16.14
CA SER A 144 -3.45 -6.54 17.09
C SER A 144 -2.00 -6.04 17.15
N GLU A 145 -1.28 -6.36 18.23
CA GLU A 145 0.13 -6.01 18.36
C GLU A 145 0.96 -6.57 17.20
N ALA A 146 0.74 -7.83 16.83
CA ALA A 146 1.41 -8.48 15.71
C ALA A 146 1.14 -7.77 14.38
N GLU A 147 -0.10 -7.38 14.08
CA GLU A 147 -0.45 -6.62 12.87
C GLU A 147 0.24 -5.26 12.84
N ALA A 148 0.27 -4.56 13.97
CA ALA A 148 0.93 -3.25 14.09
C ALA A 148 2.45 -3.37 13.91
N ASP A 149 3.08 -4.39 14.47
CA ASP A 149 4.51 -4.63 14.33
C ASP A 149 4.89 -4.97 12.90
N LEU A 150 4.12 -5.82 12.23
CA LEU A 150 4.33 -6.15 10.82
C LEU A 150 4.14 -4.94 9.91
N ALA A 151 3.15 -4.08 10.19
CA ALA A 151 2.97 -2.83 9.43
C ALA A 151 4.16 -1.88 9.61
N ARG A 152 4.67 -1.73 10.84
CA ARG A 152 5.88 -0.92 11.11
C ARG A 152 7.12 -1.51 10.44
N ALA A 153 7.30 -2.84 10.50
CA ALA A 153 8.41 -3.53 9.86
C ALA A 153 8.40 -3.33 8.35
N LEU A 154 7.23 -3.44 7.69
CA LEU A 154 7.07 -3.20 6.27
C LEU A 154 7.46 -1.77 5.89
N GLY A 155 6.91 -0.78 6.60
CA GLY A 155 7.23 0.63 6.39
C GLY A 155 8.72 0.92 6.55
N ALA A 156 9.34 0.36 7.59
CA ALA A 156 10.77 0.49 7.84
C ALA A 156 11.64 -0.14 6.74
N ARG A 157 11.21 -1.27 6.15
CA ARG A 157 11.92 -1.92 5.05
C ARG A 157 11.91 -1.08 3.79
N VAL A 158 10.73 -0.59 3.38
CA VAL A 158 10.60 0.30 2.22
C VAL A 158 11.44 1.57 2.41
N ALA A 159 11.34 2.21 3.57
CA ALA A 159 12.09 3.43 3.86
C ALA A 159 13.62 3.23 3.83
N ARG A 160 14.12 2.11 4.37
CA ARG A 160 15.55 1.79 4.31
C ARG A 160 16.03 1.56 2.88
N LEU A 161 15.23 0.86 2.07
CA LEU A 161 15.59 0.60 0.67
C LEU A 161 15.55 1.89 -0.15
N ALA A 162 14.51 2.70 -0.01
CA ALA A 162 14.41 4.00 -0.66
C ALA A 162 15.61 4.93 -0.32
N ALA A 163 16.03 4.96 0.95
CA ALA A 163 17.18 5.75 1.37
C ALA A 163 18.51 5.24 0.80
N ARG A 164 18.66 3.94 0.56
CA ARG A 164 19.86 3.35 -0.07
C ARG A 164 19.91 3.68 -1.55
N LEU A 165 18.83 3.43 -2.28
CA LEU A 165 18.76 3.67 -3.73
C LEU A 165 18.94 5.15 -4.09
N LYS A 166 18.44 6.08 -3.26
CA LYS A 166 18.66 7.51 -3.46
C LYS A 166 20.13 7.95 -3.35
N ARG A 167 20.97 7.20 -2.64
CA ARG A 167 22.41 7.55 -2.48
C ARG A 167 23.27 7.08 -3.67
N GLU A 168 22.72 6.20 -4.48
CA GLU A 168 23.42 5.59 -5.63
C GLU A 168 23.02 6.28 -6.96
N SER A 169 22.02 7.18 -6.93
CA SER A 169 21.53 7.99 -8.05
C SER A 169 22.16 9.38 -8.03
#